data_2e8ac4e32313e9aa38736662d3cd1e53
#
_entry.id   2e8ac4e32313e9aa38736662d3cd1e53
#
_cell.length_a   1.000
_cell.length_b   1.000
_cell.length_c   1.000
_cell.angle_alpha   90.00
_cell.angle_beta   90.00
_cell.angle_gamma   90.00
#
_symmetry.space_group_name_H-M   'P 1'
#
loop_
_entity.id
_entity.type
_entity.pdbx_description
1 polymer ?
#
loop_
_entity_poly.entity_id
_entity_poly.type
_entity_poly.pdbx_seq_one_letter_code
_entity_poly.pdbx_strand_id
1 'polypeptide(L)'
;MMRIRSFALLALGCTAIPAGAQDAPATPAAYAAAMIGPPPATLKLDPFYRRFIDAEGIPIASSAAVPDTALLLARDIAVAMLAERPDLRRAMIASGFRVAIMGEKEGTVDLPEQRDWKKPTRDDPRLTICERKHYDERIGRLTDAQYWNARARGTGGQLISAGAENLLGIPGERYFGEHIFVHEFSHGILSAVAVADPALYARVERAYAAAAARGMWKGEYAMTTMQEYWAEGTQTWFNSNMQAVVDGQVILNDADLLRYDPALYNVLSEVYGSNHHLSGDVFYMHPARVRPGAPAGAPPRATAEVC
;
A
#
# COMPACT_ATOMS: atom_id res chain seq x y z
N MET A 1 39.47 -51.46 -65.04
CA MET A 1 38.36 -50.62 -65.43
C MET A 1 37.65 -50.09 -64.17
N MET A 2 37.93 -48.89 -63.78
CA MET A 2 37.47 -48.28 -62.52
C MET A 2 36.44 -47.17 -62.88
N ARG A 3 35.22 -47.35 -62.48
CA ARG A 3 34.16 -46.36 -62.73
C ARG A 3 34.10 -45.32 -61.62
N ILE A 4 34.44 -44.06 -61.94
CA ILE A 4 34.33 -42.91 -61.10
C ILE A 4 32.86 -42.49 -61.01
N ARG A 5 32.29 -42.47 -59.80
CA ARG A 5 30.97 -41.95 -59.53
C ARG A 5 31.12 -40.46 -59.09
N SER A 6 30.58 -39.59 -59.91
CA SER A 6 30.46 -38.18 -59.58
C SER A 6 29.41 -37.93 -58.46
N PHE A 7 29.82 -37.31 -57.38
CA PHE A 7 28.91 -36.80 -56.36
C PHE A 7 28.53 -35.34 -56.71
N ALA A 8 27.24 -35.11 -56.88
CA ALA A 8 26.70 -33.76 -57.03
C ALA A 8 26.54 -33.16 -55.64
N LEU A 9 27.21 -32.03 -55.35
CA LEU A 9 26.99 -31.18 -54.16
C LEU A 9 25.68 -30.41 -54.34
N LEU A 10 24.69 -30.69 -53.49
CA LEU A 10 23.52 -29.80 -53.33
C LEU A 10 23.93 -28.64 -52.43
N ALA A 11 23.96 -27.41 -52.96
CA ALA A 11 24.12 -26.20 -52.15
C ALA A 11 22.77 -25.89 -51.47
N LEU A 12 22.67 -26.05 -50.16
CA LEU A 12 21.55 -25.50 -49.38
C LEU A 12 21.72 -23.96 -49.29
N GLY A 13 20.85 -23.27 -49.98
CA GLY A 13 20.71 -21.83 -49.82
C GLY A 13 20.09 -21.50 -48.43
N CYS A 14 20.85 -20.96 -47.51
CA CYS A 14 20.34 -20.33 -46.32
C CYS A 14 19.66 -19.01 -46.70
N THR A 15 18.35 -18.97 -46.75
CA THR A 15 17.60 -17.74 -46.77
C THR A 15 17.68 -17.09 -45.37
N ALA A 16 18.41 -16.00 -45.29
CA ALA A 16 18.42 -15.16 -44.08
C ALA A 16 17.01 -14.58 -43.86
N ILE A 17 16.35 -15.00 -42.78
CA ILE A 17 15.12 -14.36 -42.27
C ILE A 17 15.54 -12.96 -41.81
N PRO A 18 14.93 -11.88 -42.31
CA PRO A 18 15.22 -10.56 -41.78
C PRO A 18 14.90 -10.56 -40.27
N ALA A 19 15.86 -10.22 -39.43
CA ALA A 19 15.64 -9.97 -38.01
C ALA A 19 14.60 -8.88 -37.94
N GLY A 20 13.40 -9.24 -37.46
CA GLY A 20 12.36 -8.26 -37.16
C GLY A 20 12.96 -7.18 -36.26
N ALA A 21 12.71 -5.92 -36.57
CA ALA A 21 13.11 -4.80 -35.77
C ALA A 21 12.56 -5.06 -34.35
N GLN A 22 13.44 -5.39 -33.42
CA GLN A 22 13.08 -5.39 -32.00
C GLN A 22 12.81 -3.93 -31.69
N ASP A 23 11.54 -3.64 -31.35
CA ASP A 23 11.16 -2.33 -30.87
C ASP A 23 12.12 -1.95 -29.73
N ALA A 24 12.75 -0.78 -29.85
CA ALA A 24 13.60 -0.26 -28.82
C ALA A 24 12.79 -0.21 -27.50
N PRO A 25 13.36 -0.58 -26.35
CA PRO A 25 12.62 -0.55 -25.09
C PRO A 25 12.03 0.86 -24.90
N ALA A 26 10.73 0.91 -24.57
CA ALA A 26 10.03 2.16 -24.35
C ALA A 26 10.76 2.99 -23.27
N THR A 27 10.92 4.28 -23.51
CA THR A 27 11.46 5.18 -22.48
C THR A 27 10.48 5.21 -21.28
N PRO A 28 10.94 5.53 -20.05
CA PRO A 28 10.03 5.65 -18.91
C PRO A 28 8.85 6.61 -19.17
N ALA A 29 9.08 7.70 -19.89
CA ALA A 29 8.02 8.64 -20.28
C ALA A 29 7.03 8.04 -21.29
N ALA A 30 7.50 7.26 -22.27
CA ALA A 30 6.63 6.59 -23.23
C ALA A 30 5.81 5.47 -22.55
N TYR A 31 6.40 4.74 -21.60
CA TYR A 31 5.70 3.75 -20.81
C TYR A 31 4.60 4.41 -19.95
N ALA A 32 4.91 5.49 -19.25
CA ALA A 32 3.94 6.23 -18.45
C ALA A 32 2.79 6.76 -19.33
N ALA A 33 3.08 7.34 -20.49
CA ALA A 33 2.08 7.84 -21.43
C ALA A 33 1.17 6.74 -22.00
N ALA A 34 1.66 5.51 -22.10
CA ALA A 34 0.87 4.36 -22.53
C ALA A 34 -0.06 3.82 -21.43
N MET A 35 0.31 3.99 -20.16
CA MET A 35 -0.41 3.43 -19.02
C MET A 35 -1.35 4.42 -18.33
N ILE A 36 -1.02 5.72 -18.38
CA ILE A 36 -1.75 6.76 -17.65
C ILE A 36 -2.53 7.64 -18.61
N GLY A 37 -3.83 7.74 -18.38
CA GLY A 37 -4.75 8.55 -19.19
C GLY A 37 -5.76 9.30 -18.32
N PRO A 38 -6.74 9.95 -18.93
CA PRO A 38 -7.90 10.47 -18.22
C PRO A 38 -8.77 9.31 -17.70
N PRO A 39 -9.47 9.49 -16.57
CA PRO A 39 -10.40 8.47 -16.08
C PRO A 39 -11.46 8.11 -17.14
N PRO A 40 -11.75 6.80 -17.34
CA PRO A 40 -12.84 6.37 -18.21
C PRO A 40 -14.19 6.96 -17.75
N ALA A 41 -14.99 7.47 -18.69
CA ALA A 41 -16.28 8.08 -18.39
C ALA A 41 -17.25 7.13 -17.65
N THR A 42 -17.09 5.83 -17.84
CA THR A 42 -17.87 4.77 -17.18
C THR A 42 -17.68 4.75 -15.66
N LEU A 43 -16.54 5.22 -15.14
CA LEU A 43 -16.27 5.29 -13.71
C LEU A 43 -17.00 6.46 -13.01
N LYS A 44 -17.51 7.44 -13.79
CA LYS A 44 -18.26 8.60 -13.27
C LYS A 44 -17.56 9.31 -12.11
N LEU A 45 -16.22 9.42 -12.17
CA LEU A 45 -15.45 10.09 -11.13
C LEU A 45 -15.68 11.60 -11.16
N ASP A 46 -15.48 12.25 -10.00
CA ASP A 46 -15.52 13.72 -9.89
C ASP A 46 -14.48 14.35 -10.84
N PRO A 47 -14.76 15.52 -11.43
CA PRO A 47 -13.82 16.25 -12.30
C PRO A 47 -12.47 16.62 -11.63
N PHE A 48 -12.33 16.51 -10.33
CA PHE A 48 -11.05 16.59 -9.62
C PHE A 48 -10.04 15.58 -10.16
N TYR A 49 -10.50 14.34 -10.45
CA TYR A 49 -9.65 13.29 -10.98
C TYR A 49 -9.35 13.54 -12.47
N ARG A 50 -8.09 13.79 -12.76
CA ARG A 50 -7.61 14.09 -14.11
C ARG A 50 -6.75 12.98 -14.70
N ARG A 51 -6.26 12.09 -13.85
CA ARG A 51 -5.34 11.03 -14.19
C ARG A 51 -5.84 9.71 -13.64
N PHE A 52 -5.59 8.66 -14.41
CA PHE A 52 -6.07 7.31 -14.11
C PHE A 52 -5.05 6.29 -14.59
N ILE A 53 -4.88 5.23 -13.83
CA ILE A 53 -4.21 4.00 -14.21
C ILE A 53 -5.00 2.81 -13.69
N ASP A 54 -5.02 1.71 -14.44
CA ASP A 54 -5.70 0.48 -14.04
C ASP A 54 -4.73 -0.49 -13.34
N ALA A 55 -5.09 -0.96 -12.17
CA ALA A 55 -4.37 -2.00 -11.44
C ALA A 55 -5.14 -3.34 -11.55
N GLU A 56 -5.17 -3.90 -12.75
CA GLU A 56 -5.86 -5.16 -13.08
C GLU A 56 -7.33 -5.18 -12.65
N GLY A 57 -8.03 -4.08 -12.94
CA GLY A 57 -9.45 -3.88 -12.66
C GLY A 57 -9.72 -3.03 -11.39
N ILE A 58 -8.71 -2.69 -10.59
CA ILE A 58 -8.85 -1.73 -9.48
C ILE A 58 -8.45 -0.34 -10.01
N PRO A 59 -9.38 0.63 -10.04
CA PRO A 59 -9.10 1.98 -10.49
C PRO A 59 -8.17 2.72 -9.53
N ILE A 60 -7.12 3.34 -10.07
CA ILE A 60 -6.27 4.30 -9.36
C ILE A 60 -6.39 5.65 -10.04
N ALA A 61 -6.83 6.67 -9.33
CA ALA A 61 -7.06 7.99 -9.88
C ALA A 61 -6.39 9.08 -9.05
N SER A 62 -6.12 10.22 -9.68
CA SER A 62 -5.53 11.38 -9.02
C SER A 62 -5.90 12.69 -9.70
N SER A 63 -5.61 13.81 -9.03
CA SER A 63 -5.56 15.11 -9.66
C SER A 63 -4.41 15.21 -10.69
N ALA A 64 -4.34 16.33 -11.40
CA ALA A 64 -3.22 16.62 -12.29
C ALA A 64 -1.90 16.91 -11.56
N ALA A 65 -1.93 17.13 -10.23
CA ALA A 65 -0.75 17.47 -9.43
C ALA A 65 0.14 16.27 -9.10
N VAL A 66 -0.37 15.06 -9.26
CA VAL A 66 0.35 13.83 -8.89
C VAL A 66 1.33 13.43 -10.01
N PRO A 67 2.62 13.20 -9.72
CA PRO A 67 3.59 12.72 -10.70
C PRO A 67 3.24 11.32 -11.24
N ASP A 68 3.56 11.06 -12.51
CA ASP A 68 3.35 9.76 -13.16
C ASP A 68 3.96 8.60 -12.39
N THR A 69 5.17 8.80 -11.88
CA THR A 69 5.89 7.77 -11.13
C THR A 69 5.10 7.31 -9.90
N ALA A 70 4.42 8.22 -9.19
CA ALA A 70 3.62 7.82 -8.02
C ALA A 70 2.44 6.92 -8.42
N LEU A 71 1.78 7.21 -9.56
CA LEU A 71 0.69 6.36 -10.06
C LEU A 71 1.18 4.99 -10.52
N LEU A 72 2.34 4.93 -11.18
CA LEU A 72 2.97 3.68 -11.60
C LEU A 72 3.34 2.82 -10.39
N LEU A 73 3.98 3.42 -9.37
CA LEU A 73 4.33 2.71 -8.13
C LEU A 73 3.10 2.19 -7.39
N ALA A 74 2.06 3.01 -7.25
CA ALA A 74 0.82 2.58 -6.62
C ALA A 74 0.19 1.39 -7.36
N ARG A 75 0.16 1.42 -8.69
CA ARG A 75 -0.33 0.31 -9.52
C ARG A 75 0.49 -0.95 -9.31
N ASP A 76 1.80 -0.86 -9.41
CA ASP A 76 2.68 -2.03 -9.34
C ASP A 76 2.65 -2.68 -7.95
N ILE A 77 2.60 -1.88 -6.89
CA ILE A 77 2.40 -2.36 -5.52
C ILE A 77 1.04 -3.05 -5.35
N ALA A 78 -0.05 -2.42 -5.79
CA ALA A 78 -1.39 -3.01 -5.68
C ALA A 78 -1.50 -4.36 -6.41
N VAL A 79 -0.95 -4.45 -7.63
CA VAL A 79 -0.90 -5.69 -8.41
C VAL A 79 -0.08 -6.76 -7.70
N ALA A 80 1.10 -6.40 -7.17
CA ALA A 80 1.98 -7.34 -6.47
C ALA A 80 1.38 -7.85 -5.16
N MET A 81 0.70 -6.99 -4.39
CA MET A 81 0.03 -7.40 -3.14
C MET A 81 -1.13 -8.38 -3.36
N LEU A 82 -1.73 -8.40 -4.55
CA LEU A 82 -2.86 -9.28 -4.90
C LEU A 82 -2.47 -10.43 -5.84
N ALA A 83 -1.17 -10.61 -6.13
CA ALA A 83 -0.70 -11.58 -7.12
C ALA A 83 -1.09 -13.02 -6.76
N GLU A 84 -0.98 -13.40 -5.49
CA GLU A 84 -1.27 -14.76 -5.01
C GLU A 84 -2.77 -15.01 -4.76
N ARG A 85 -3.61 -13.94 -4.72
CA ARG A 85 -5.02 -14.00 -4.36
C ARG A 85 -5.92 -13.28 -5.38
N PRO A 86 -6.05 -13.82 -6.60
CA PRO A 86 -6.94 -13.25 -7.63
C PRO A 86 -8.43 -13.28 -7.22
N ASP A 87 -8.82 -14.12 -6.28
CA ASP A 87 -10.15 -14.12 -5.67
C ASP A 87 -10.41 -12.86 -4.84
N LEU A 88 -9.44 -12.41 -4.02
CA LEU A 88 -9.53 -11.16 -3.27
C LEU A 88 -9.59 -9.95 -4.20
N ARG A 89 -8.79 -9.94 -5.28
CA ARG A 89 -8.86 -8.90 -6.29
C ARG A 89 -10.25 -8.82 -6.91
N ARG A 90 -10.83 -9.95 -7.30
CA ARG A 90 -12.22 -9.97 -7.81
C ARG A 90 -13.23 -9.46 -6.79
N ALA A 91 -13.05 -9.80 -5.51
CA ALA A 91 -13.93 -9.31 -4.44
C ALA A 91 -13.81 -7.78 -4.27
N MET A 92 -12.60 -7.22 -4.31
CA MET A 92 -12.39 -5.78 -4.27
C MET A 92 -13.07 -5.07 -5.46
N ILE A 93 -12.87 -5.59 -6.68
CA ILE A 93 -13.50 -5.04 -7.89
C ILE A 93 -15.03 -5.09 -7.77
N ALA A 94 -15.60 -6.23 -7.40
CA ALA A 94 -17.04 -6.41 -7.24
C ALA A 94 -17.64 -5.50 -6.15
N SER A 95 -16.86 -5.18 -5.12
CA SER A 95 -17.24 -4.26 -4.04
C SER A 95 -17.02 -2.78 -4.38
N GLY A 96 -16.49 -2.48 -5.58
CA GLY A 96 -16.27 -1.10 -6.02
C GLY A 96 -15.11 -0.39 -5.34
N PHE A 97 -14.11 -1.12 -4.87
CA PHE A 97 -12.88 -0.50 -4.31
C PHE A 97 -12.16 0.32 -5.37
N ARG A 98 -11.61 1.43 -4.95
CA ARG A 98 -10.76 2.29 -5.76
C ARG A 98 -9.69 2.98 -4.94
N VAL A 99 -8.69 3.51 -5.61
CA VAL A 99 -7.56 4.22 -5.01
C VAL A 99 -7.55 5.66 -5.47
N ALA A 100 -7.29 6.59 -4.54
CA ALA A 100 -7.01 7.99 -4.83
C ALA A 100 -5.61 8.34 -4.33
N ILE A 101 -4.75 8.83 -5.22
CA ILE A 101 -3.44 9.35 -4.83
C ILE A 101 -3.52 10.87 -4.73
N MET A 102 -3.15 11.39 -3.56
CA MET A 102 -3.09 12.83 -3.27
C MET A 102 -1.73 13.40 -3.70
N GLY A 103 -1.73 14.59 -4.29
CA GLY A 103 -0.49 15.34 -4.48
C GLY A 103 0.11 15.81 -3.14
N GLU A 104 1.40 16.12 -3.13
CA GLU A 104 2.13 16.56 -1.93
C GLU A 104 1.46 17.73 -1.18
N LYS A 105 0.84 18.65 -1.94
CA LYS A 105 0.16 19.85 -1.39
C LYS A 105 -1.33 19.67 -1.20
N GLU A 106 -1.88 18.54 -1.55
CA GLU A 106 -3.29 18.20 -1.34
C GLU A 106 -3.48 17.52 0.01
N GLY A 107 -4.58 17.76 0.67
CA GLY A 107 -4.94 17.12 1.93
C GLY A 107 -6.04 16.07 1.77
N THR A 108 -6.32 15.36 2.83
CA THR A 108 -7.36 14.32 2.87
C THR A 108 -8.73 14.85 2.43
N VAL A 109 -9.13 16.06 2.86
CA VAL A 109 -10.43 16.62 2.49
C VAL A 109 -10.47 17.34 1.14
N ASP A 110 -9.36 17.35 0.41
CA ASP A 110 -9.38 17.82 -0.99
C ASP A 110 -9.91 16.72 -1.92
N LEU A 111 -9.88 15.46 -1.45
CA LEU A 111 -10.50 14.34 -2.18
C LEU A 111 -12.02 14.51 -2.19
N PRO A 112 -12.69 14.41 -3.35
CA PRO A 112 -14.12 14.64 -3.49
C PRO A 112 -14.99 13.86 -2.52
N GLU A 113 -14.64 12.62 -2.26
CA GLU A 113 -15.38 11.70 -1.39
C GLU A 113 -15.22 12.02 0.10
N GLN A 114 -14.22 12.84 0.46
CA GLN A 114 -13.84 13.14 1.84
C GLN A 114 -14.03 14.63 2.18
N ARG A 115 -14.41 15.46 1.20
CA ARG A 115 -14.53 16.93 1.36
C ARG A 115 -15.50 17.36 2.46
N ASP A 116 -16.50 16.53 2.75
CA ASP A 116 -17.54 16.82 3.74
C ASP A 116 -17.29 16.15 5.09
N TRP A 117 -16.12 15.53 5.27
CA TRP A 117 -15.78 14.87 6.52
C TRP A 117 -15.75 15.86 7.67
N LYS A 118 -16.39 15.46 8.77
CA LYS A 118 -16.42 16.24 10.01
C LYS A 118 -15.41 15.66 11.00
N LYS A 119 -14.69 16.53 11.69
CA LYS A 119 -13.88 16.11 12.83
C LYS A 119 -14.77 15.47 13.89
N PRO A 120 -14.26 14.51 14.68
CA PRO A 120 -15.07 13.87 15.71
C PRO A 120 -15.51 14.88 16.75
N THR A 121 -16.69 14.65 17.34
CA THR A 121 -17.13 15.36 18.53
C THR A 121 -16.41 14.84 19.78
N ARG A 122 -16.46 15.58 20.89
CA ARG A 122 -15.83 15.16 22.16
C ARG A 122 -16.31 13.77 22.63
N ASP A 123 -17.54 13.43 22.34
CA ASP A 123 -18.18 12.19 22.79
C ASP A 123 -18.05 11.03 21.75
N ASP A 124 -17.31 11.25 20.66
CA ASP A 124 -17.10 10.23 19.66
C ASP A 124 -16.38 9.02 20.29
N PRO A 125 -16.98 7.80 20.22
CA PRO A 125 -16.40 6.61 20.84
C PRO A 125 -15.06 6.16 20.22
N ARG A 126 -14.75 6.64 19.00
CA ARG A 126 -13.50 6.35 18.31
C ARG A 126 -12.32 7.15 18.84
N LEU A 127 -12.56 8.19 19.63
CA LEU A 127 -11.48 8.97 20.26
C LEU A 127 -10.76 8.12 21.31
N THR A 128 -9.43 8.19 21.31
CA THR A 128 -8.61 7.65 22.39
C THR A 128 -8.90 8.37 23.70
N ILE A 129 -8.49 7.76 24.81
CA ILE A 129 -8.62 8.40 26.14
C ILE A 129 -7.91 9.74 26.16
N CYS A 130 -6.71 9.82 25.55
CA CYS A 130 -5.92 11.05 25.51
C CYS A 130 -6.53 12.12 24.61
N GLU A 131 -7.05 11.75 23.44
CA GLU A 131 -7.76 12.68 22.56
C GLU A 131 -8.99 13.27 23.24
N ARG A 132 -9.74 12.47 23.99
CA ARG A 132 -10.93 12.93 24.72
C ARG A 132 -10.56 13.86 25.89
N LYS A 133 -9.51 13.49 26.63
CA LYS A 133 -9.01 14.30 27.75
C LYS A 133 -8.50 15.68 27.30
N HIS A 134 -7.82 15.74 26.17
CA HIS A 134 -7.22 16.94 25.60
C HIS A 134 -7.97 17.44 24.36
N TYR A 135 -9.28 17.18 24.29
CA TYR A 135 -10.06 17.42 23.09
C TYR A 135 -10.01 18.89 22.61
N ASP A 136 -10.17 19.85 23.51
CA ASP A 136 -10.22 21.28 23.12
C ASP A 136 -8.87 21.74 22.56
N GLU A 137 -7.78 21.25 23.10
CA GLU A 137 -6.42 21.61 22.72
C GLU A 137 -5.99 20.92 21.41
N ARG A 138 -6.38 19.65 21.23
CA ARG A 138 -5.92 18.81 20.12
C ARG A 138 -6.88 18.80 18.93
N ILE A 139 -8.20 18.87 19.16
CA ILE A 139 -9.24 18.67 18.15
C ILE A 139 -10.21 19.87 18.10
N GLY A 140 -10.72 20.29 19.25
CA GLY A 140 -11.81 21.28 19.35
C GLY A 140 -11.53 22.57 18.60
N ARG A 141 -10.32 23.11 18.73
CA ARG A 141 -9.86 24.35 18.11
C ARG A 141 -9.64 24.27 16.58
N LEU A 142 -9.54 23.07 16.02
CA LEU A 142 -9.27 22.87 14.60
C LEU A 142 -10.56 22.98 13.78
N THR A 143 -10.46 23.42 12.53
CA THR A 143 -11.53 23.21 11.55
C THR A 143 -11.56 21.73 11.13
N ASP A 144 -12.63 21.29 10.44
CA ASP A 144 -12.72 19.93 9.90
C ASP A 144 -11.53 19.63 9.00
N ALA A 145 -11.21 20.55 8.08
CA ALA A 145 -10.10 20.40 7.15
C ALA A 145 -8.74 20.36 7.88
N GLN A 146 -8.50 21.23 8.85
CA GLN A 146 -7.27 21.22 9.64
C GLN A 146 -7.10 19.90 10.38
N TYR A 147 -8.18 19.38 10.97
CA TYR A 147 -8.13 18.10 11.68
C TYR A 147 -7.75 16.97 10.73
N TRP A 148 -8.49 16.79 9.63
CA TRP A 148 -8.28 15.64 8.75
C TRP A 148 -6.97 15.73 7.98
N ASN A 149 -6.58 16.89 7.49
CA ASN A 149 -5.30 17.05 6.78
C ASN A 149 -4.09 16.89 7.69
N ALA A 150 -4.25 17.19 9.00
CA ALA A 150 -3.21 16.93 9.99
C ALA A 150 -3.21 15.48 10.49
N ARG A 151 -4.37 14.79 10.47
CA ARG A 151 -4.48 13.45 11.04
C ARG A 151 -3.98 12.36 10.11
N ALA A 152 -4.29 12.44 8.84
CA ALA A 152 -4.02 11.36 7.91
C ALA A 152 -3.45 11.84 6.58
N ARG A 153 -2.50 11.08 6.03
CA ARG A 153 -2.02 11.19 4.64
C ARG A 153 -2.33 9.92 3.84
N GLY A 154 -3.14 9.05 4.43
CA GLY A 154 -3.71 7.86 3.85
C GLY A 154 -4.97 7.49 4.60
N THR A 155 -5.86 6.76 3.96
CA THR A 155 -7.06 6.19 4.58
C THR A 155 -7.42 4.87 3.90
N GLY A 156 -7.72 3.86 4.72
CA GLY A 156 -8.33 2.62 4.26
C GLY A 156 -9.84 2.77 4.04
N GLY A 157 -10.46 1.74 3.51
CA GLY A 157 -11.90 1.69 3.22
C GLY A 157 -12.18 1.38 1.76
N GLN A 158 -13.42 1.63 1.29
CA GLN A 158 -13.79 1.41 -0.11
C GLN A 158 -13.05 2.39 -1.05
N LEU A 159 -12.83 3.64 -0.60
CA LEU A 159 -11.82 4.53 -1.16
C LEU A 159 -10.54 4.39 -0.34
N ILE A 160 -9.51 3.88 -0.96
CA ILE A 160 -8.16 3.81 -0.39
C ILE A 160 -7.42 5.05 -0.85
N SER A 161 -6.74 5.77 0.05
CA SER A 161 -5.95 6.92 -0.34
C SER A 161 -4.54 6.90 0.23
N ALA A 162 -3.60 7.55 -0.46
CA ALA A 162 -2.23 7.76 0.01
C ALA A 162 -1.63 9.03 -0.61
N GLY A 163 -0.61 9.59 0.02
CA GLY A 163 0.14 10.73 -0.49
C GLY A 163 1.21 10.31 -1.49
N ALA A 164 1.36 11.08 -2.58
CA ALA A 164 2.40 10.84 -3.57
C ALA A 164 3.81 10.98 -2.99
N GLU A 165 4.00 11.85 -2.01
CA GLU A 165 5.30 12.08 -1.35
C GLU A 165 5.81 10.83 -0.64
N ASN A 166 4.92 10.04 -0.02
CA ASN A 166 5.29 8.79 0.63
C ASN A 166 5.58 7.69 -0.40
N LEU A 167 4.74 7.56 -1.44
CA LEU A 167 5.02 6.65 -2.56
C LEU A 167 6.37 6.90 -3.24
N LEU A 168 6.81 8.16 -3.28
CA LEU A 168 8.07 8.55 -3.89
C LEU A 168 9.26 8.58 -2.90
N GLY A 169 9.01 8.36 -1.62
CA GLY A 169 10.03 8.41 -0.57
C GLY A 169 10.69 9.79 -0.44
N ILE A 170 9.92 10.88 -0.51
CA ILE A 170 10.47 12.23 -0.41
C ILE A 170 10.99 12.48 1.01
N PRO A 171 12.31 12.75 1.19
CA PRO A 171 12.86 12.97 2.52
C PRO A 171 12.17 14.11 3.26
N GLY A 172 11.84 13.88 4.55
CA GLY A 172 11.16 14.86 5.39
C GLY A 172 9.64 14.84 5.31
N GLU A 173 9.06 13.99 4.46
CA GLU A 173 7.62 13.74 4.50
C GLU A 173 7.25 13.06 5.84
N ARG A 174 5.95 13.11 6.15
CA ARG A 174 5.43 12.81 7.51
C ARG A 174 5.70 11.39 7.99
N TYR A 175 5.66 10.42 7.08
CA TYR A 175 5.76 9.00 7.39
C TYR A 175 7.02 8.37 6.80
N PHE A 176 8.07 9.17 6.60
CA PHE A 176 9.31 8.72 6.00
C PHE A 176 9.92 7.53 6.77
N GLY A 177 10.01 6.40 6.12
CA GLY A 177 10.48 5.14 6.70
C GLY A 177 9.39 4.07 6.83
N GLU A 178 8.12 4.41 6.59
CA GLU A 178 7.03 3.44 6.48
C GLU A 178 6.19 3.68 5.23
N HIS A 179 5.69 2.61 4.61
CA HIS A 179 4.97 2.69 3.35
C HIS A 179 3.46 2.79 3.57
N ILE A 180 2.93 4.01 3.55
CA ILE A 180 1.51 4.27 3.87
C ILE A 180 0.57 3.63 2.85
N PHE A 181 0.92 3.61 1.55
CA PHE A 181 0.05 2.95 0.57
C PHE A 181 -0.07 1.44 0.81
N VAL A 182 1.00 0.76 1.22
CA VAL A 182 0.96 -0.67 1.61
C VAL A 182 0.02 -0.86 2.80
N HIS A 183 0.10 0.01 3.80
CA HIS A 183 -0.78 0.01 4.97
C HIS A 183 -2.25 0.14 4.58
N GLU A 184 -2.60 1.21 3.89
CA GLU A 184 -3.99 1.52 3.55
C GLU A 184 -4.60 0.53 2.54
N PHE A 185 -3.80 0.07 1.58
CA PHE A 185 -4.27 -0.91 0.62
C PHE A 185 -4.55 -2.26 1.29
N SER A 186 -3.79 -2.61 2.33
CA SER A 186 -4.01 -3.82 3.12
C SER A 186 -5.35 -3.83 3.86
N HIS A 187 -5.86 -2.68 4.30
CA HIS A 187 -7.23 -2.57 4.85
C HIS A 187 -8.28 -2.97 3.82
N GLY A 188 -8.10 -2.55 2.55
CA GLY A 188 -8.96 -2.99 1.45
C GLY A 188 -8.89 -4.50 1.22
N ILE A 189 -7.68 -5.07 1.27
CA ILE A 189 -7.47 -6.52 1.18
C ILE A 189 -8.17 -7.25 2.34
N LEU A 190 -8.02 -6.79 3.58
CA LEU A 190 -8.70 -7.40 4.72
C LEU A 190 -10.23 -7.37 4.57
N SER A 191 -10.77 -6.28 4.04
CA SER A 191 -12.19 -6.17 3.73
C SER A 191 -12.63 -7.18 2.65
N ALA A 192 -11.78 -7.41 1.64
CA ALA A 192 -12.02 -8.43 0.62
C ALA A 192 -11.92 -9.85 1.21
N VAL A 193 -11.00 -10.10 2.16
CA VAL A 193 -10.90 -11.36 2.90
C VAL A 193 -12.20 -11.63 3.65
N ALA A 194 -12.78 -10.64 4.31
CA ALA A 194 -14.06 -10.80 5.03
C ALA A 194 -15.20 -11.30 4.11
N VAL A 195 -15.17 -10.92 2.83
CA VAL A 195 -16.19 -11.29 1.83
C VAL A 195 -15.86 -12.62 1.14
N ALA A 196 -14.62 -12.79 0.69
CA ALA A 196 -14.22 -13.92 -0.16
C ALA A 196 -13.72 -15.12 0.64
N ASP A 197 -13.19 -14.90 1.85
CA ASP A 197 -12.63 -15.96 2.70
C ASP A 197 -12.95 -15.68 4.20
N PRO A 198 -14.24 -15.80 4.60
CA PRO A 198 -14.65 -15.55 5.99
C PRO A 198 -13.93 -16.44 7.02
N ALA A 199 -13.45 -17.62 6.59
CA ALA A 199 -12.71 -18.51 7.47
C ALA A 199 -11.32 -17.95 7.81
N LEU A 200 -10.61 -17.36 6.82
CA LEU A 200 -9.37 -16.64 7.05
C LEU A 200 -9.62 -15.39 7.91
N TYR A 201 -10.67 -14.61 7.59
CA TYR A 201 -11.03 -13.44 8.39
C TYR A 201 -11.20 -13.77 9.86
N ALA A 202 -11.95 -14.84 10.17
CA ALA A 202 -12.14 -15.31 11.55
C ALA A 202 -10.82 -15.78 12.21
N ARG A 203 -9.81 -16.21 11.43
CA ARG A 203 -8.48 -16.50 11.98
C ARG A 203 -7.70 -15.24 12.31
N VAL A 204 -7.84 -14.18 11.49
CA VAL A 204 -7.26 -12.86 11.80
C VAL A 204 -7.85 -12.30 13.11
N GLU A 205 -9.18 -12.40 13.29
CA GLU A 205 -9.85 -12.00 14.54
C GLU A 205 -9.29 -12.76 15.76
N ARG A 206 -9.12 -14.07 15.62
CA ARG A 206 -8.54 -14.89 16.70
C ARG A 206 -7.08 -14.57 16.99
N ALA A 207 -6.29 -14.32 15.94
CA ALA A 207 -4.87 -13.92 16.10
C ALA A 207 -4.76 -12.59 16.86
N TYR A 208 -5.55 -11.59 16.48
CA TYR A 208 -5.61 -10.30 17.18
C TYR A 208 -6.06 -10.46 18.65
N ALA A 209 -7.15 -11.19 18.89
CA ALA A 209 -7.64 -11.42 20.26
C ALA A 209 -6.62 -12.15 21.15
N ALA A 210 -5.91 -13.13 20.58
CA ALA A 210 -4.85 -13.86 21.29
C ALA A 210 -3.63 -12.97 21.58
N ALA A 211 -3.23 -12.12 20.62
CA ALA A 211 -2.14 -11.16 20.80
C ALA A 211 -2.49 -10.15 21.90
N ALA A 212 -3.70 -9.58 21.89
CA ALA A 212 -4.20 -8.67 22.91
C ALA A 212 -4.23 -9.32 24.31
N ALA A 213 -4.76 -10.54 24.42
CA ALA A 213 -4.83 -11.28 25.68
C ALA A 213 -3.44 -11.59 26.28
N ARG A 214 -2.41 -11.71 25.42
CA ARG A 214 -1.03 -11.95 25.83
C ARG A 214 -0.24 -10.66 26.07
N GLY A 215 -0.84 -9.49 25.85
CA GLY A 215 -0.15 -8.19 25.97
C GLY A 215 0.89 -7.94 24.88
N MET A 216 0.79 -8.61 23.73
CA MET A 216 1.67 -8.40 22.58
C MET A 216 1.42 -7.04 21.96
N TRP A 217 2.42 -6.50 21.27
CA TRP A 217 2.36 -5.18 20.59
C TRP A 217 1.96 -4.03 21.51
N LYS A 218 2.22 -4.18 22.80
CA LYS A 218 1.87 -3.19 23.82
C LYS A 218 2.49 -1.83 23.51
N GLY A 219 1.62 -0.81 23.41
CA GLY A 219 2.04 0.56 23.09
C GLY A 219 2.24 0.83 21.59
N GLU A 220 2.18 -0.18 20.75
CA GLU A 220 2.27 -0.02 19.29
C GLU A 220 0.90 0.22 18.66
N TYR A 221 0.89 0.90 17.53
CA TYR A 221 -0.33 1.24 16.80
C TYR A 221 -1.13 0.00 16.37
N ALA A 222 -0.44 -1.10 16.09
CA ALA A 222 -1.03 -2.41 15.81
C ALA A 222 -2.08 -2.87 16.82
N MET A 223 -2.03 -2.41 18.10
CA MET A 223 -3.00 -2.83 19.12
C MET A 223 -4.22 -1.91 19.24
N THR A 224 -4.34 -0.89 18.40
CA THR A 224 -5.51 0.00 18.45
C THR A 224 -6.78 -0.67 17.95
N THR A 225 -6.68 -1.44 16.86
CA THR A 225 -7.79 -2.24 16.30
C THR A 225 -7.25 -3.48 15.58
N MET A 226 -8.10 -4.44 15.27
CA MET A 226 -7.74 -5.60 14.46
C MET A 226 -7.31 -5.18 13.04
N GLN A 227 -7.89 -4.13 12.49
CA GLN A 227 -7.55 -3.60 11.17
C GLN A 227 -6.13 -3.05 11.16
N GLU A 228 -5.73 -2.33 12.22
CA GLU A 228 -4.36 -1.81 12.35
C GLU A 228 -3.36 -2.93 12.63
N TYR A 229 -3.73 -3.94 13.42
CA TYR A 229 -2.92 -5.13 13.62
C TYR A 229 -2.58 -5.83 12.30
N TRP A 230 -3.57 -5.97 11.42
CA TRP A 230 -3.40 -6.50 10.08
C TRP A 230 -2.49 -5.61 9.22
N ALA A 231 -2.75 -4.30 9.20
CA ALA A 231 -2.04 -3.36 8.33
C ALA A 231 -0.56 -3.16 8.75
N GLU A 232 -0.30 -3.00 10.04
CA GLU A 232 1.06 -2.94 10.60
C GLU A 232 1.82 -4.26 10.35
N GLY A 233 1.13 -5.39 10.52
CA GLY A 233 1.67 -6.70 10.19
C GLY A 233 2.01 -6.83 8.71
N THR A 234 1.16 -6.33 7.81
CA THR A 234 1.40 -6.33 6.37
C THR A 234 2.62 -5.50 5.98
N GLN A 235 2.77 -4.30 6.54
CA GLN A 235 3.97 -3.50 6.30
C GLN A 235 5.24 -4.22 6.82
N THR A 236 5.16 -4.88 7.97
CA THR A 236 6.28 -5.65 8.52
C THR A 236 6.59 -6.88 7.65
N TRP A 237 5.57 -7.57 7.14
CA TRP A 237 5.68 -8.67 6.20
C TRP A 237 6.46 -8.29 4.93
N PHE A 238 6.18 -7.12 4.38
CA PHE A 238 6.87 -6.59 3.19
C PHE A 238 8.16 -5.84 3.50
N ASN A 239 8.62 -5.84 4.74
CA ASN A 239 9.86 -5.15 5.15
C ASN A 239 9.83 -3.64 4.87
N SER A 240 8.68 -3.01 5.03
CA SER A 240 8.41 -1.59 4.74
C SER A 240 7.75 -0.82 5.90
N ASN A 241 7.79 -1.37 7.12
CA ASN A 241 7.36 -0.69 8.33
C ASN A 241 8.54 -0.13 9.14
N MET A 242 8.28 0.88 9.93
CA MET A 242 9.23 1.31 10.97
C MET A 242 9.38 0.23 12.03
N GLN A 243 10.55 0.15 12.67
CA GLN A 243 10.78 -0.78 13.76
C GLN A 243 9.76 -0.55 14.89
N ALA A 244 9.16 -1.64 15.37
CA ALA A 244 8.49 -1.68 16.66
C ALA A 244 9.47 -2.19 17.75
N VAL A 245 9.30 -1.69 18.97
CA VAL A 245 10.09 -2.17 20.14
C VAL A 245 9.12 -2.45 21.26
N VAL A 246 8.93 -3.71 21.58
CA VAL A 246 8.01 -4.16 22.62
C VAL A 246 8.78 -4.96 23.66
N ASP A 247 8.78 -4.51 24.90
CA ASP A 247 9.49 -5.14 26.02
C ASP A 247 10.98 -5.46 25.70
N GLY A 248 11.64 -4.55 24.96
CA GLY A 248 13.02 -4.69 24.51
C GLY A 248 13.23 -5.58 23.29
N GLN A 249 12.20 -6.20 22.77
CA GLN A 249 12.24 -6.94 21.51
C GLN A 249 12.06 -6.00 20.30
N VAL A 250 12.96 -6.10 19.34
CA VAL A 250 12.87 -5.37 18.05
C VAL A 250 12.12 -6.21 17.04
N ILE A 251 11.09 -5.63 16.42
CA ILE A 251 10.34 -6.21 15.32
C ILE A 251 10.50 -5.24 14.15
N LEU A 252 11.23 -5.66 13.11
CA LEU A 252 11.58 -4.80 11.98
C LEU A 252 11.26 -5.44 10.62
N ASN A 253 11.30 -6.76 10.53
CA ASN A 253 11.18 -7.48 9.27
C ASN A 253 10.29 -8.73 9.42
N ASP A 254 10.02 -9.41 8.30
CA ASP A 254 9.22 -10.63 8.23
C ASP A 254 9.74 -11.75 9.14
N ALA A 255 11.06 -11.92 9.25
CA ALA A 255 11.65 -12.92 10.13
C ALA A 255 11.45 -12.57 11.61
N ASP A 256 11.49 -11.28 11.97
CA ASP A 256 11.17 -10.82 13.33
C ASP A 256 9.68 -11.03 13.62
N LEU A 257 8.80 -10.74 12.66
CA LEU A 257 7.37 -10.99 12.75
C LEU A 257 7.07 -12.46 13.02
N LEU A 258 7.71 -13.38 12.25
CA LEU A 258 7.53 -14.82 12.44
C LEU A 258 7.93 -15.26 13.86
N ARG A 259 9.02 -14.72 14.40
CA ARG A 259 9.48 -15.05 15.76
C ARG A 259 8.57 -14.46 16.84
N TYR A 260 8.12 -13.22 16.64
CA TYR A 260 7.36 -12.48 17.64
C TYR A 260 5.88 -12.86 17.63
N ASP A 261 5.24 -12.86 16.46
CA ASP A 261 3.82 -13.14 16.29
C ASP A 261 3.57 -14.13 15.15
N PRO A 262 3.83 -15.42 15.37
CA PRO A 262 3.62 -16.44 14.36
C PRO A 262 2.15 -16.59 13.94
N ALA A 263 1.20 -16.16 14.77
CA ALA A 263 -0.21 -16.22 14.42
C ALA A 263 -0.56 -15.18 13.33
N LEU A 264 -0.06 -13.95 13.49
CA LEU A 264 -0.18 -12.91 12.46
C LEU A 264 0.58 -13.29 11.20
N TYR A 265 1.82 -13.75 11.33
CA TYR A 265 2.63 -14.21 10.20
C TYR A 265 1.88 -15.27 9.35
N ASN A 266 1.30 -16.27 10.00
CA ASN A 266 0.60 -17.35 9.30
C ASN A 266 -0.63 -16.87 8.52
N VAL A 267 -1.44 -15.96 9.05
CA VAL A 267 -2.59 -15.42 8.31
C VAL A 267 -2.18 -14.50 7.17
N LEU A 268 -1.07 -13.76 7.30
CA LEU A 268 -0.50 -12.97 6.22
C LEU A 268 0.06 -13.85 5.10
N SER A 269 0.71 -14.99 5.44
CA SER A 269 1.25 -15.92 4.45
C SER A 269 0.18 -16.54 3.57
N GLU A 270 -1.05 -16.69 4.05
CA GLU A 270 -2.18 -17.19 3.25
C GLU A 270 -2.68 -16.16 2.22
N VAL A 271 -2.33 -14.88 2.40
CA VAL A 271 -2.68 -13.82 1.46
C VAL A 271 -1.52 -13.48 0.52
N TYR A 272 -0.31 -13.41 1.05
CA TYR A 272 0.85 -12.89 0.32
C TYR A 272 1.84 -13.98 -0.13
N GLY A 273 1.56 -15.27 0.19
CA GLY A 273 2.39 -16.41 -0.21
C GLY A 273 3.79 -16.36 0.39
N SER A 274 4.80 -16.31 -0.46
CA SER A 274 6.21 -16.14 -0.08
C SER A 274 6.80 -14.81 -0.52
N ASN A 275 5.96 -13.86 -0.94
CA ASN A 275 6.42 -12.55 -1.40
C ASN A 275 6.63 -11.63 -0.20
N HIS A 276 7.87 -11.29 0.10
CA HIS A 276 8.26 -10.35 1.16
C HIS A 276 8.85 -9.05 0.61
N HIS A 277 8.75 -8.83 -0.71
CA HIS A 277 9.32 -7.65 -1.36
C HIS A 277 8.39 -7.12 -2.46
N LEU A 278 8.03 -5.87 -2.36
CA LEU A 278 7.30 -5.13 -3.38
C LEU A 278 8.30 -4.29 -4.16
N SER A 279 8.50 -4.59 -5.45
CA SER A 279 9.54 -3.94 -6.28
C SER A 279 9.39 -2.42 -6.41
N GLY A 280 8.19 -1.88 -6.18
CA GLY A 280 7.91 -0.44 -6.15
C GLY A 280 8.07 0.22 -4.78
N ASP A 281 8.40 -0.54 -3.74
CA ASP A 281 8.49 -0.03 -2.36
C ASP A 281 9.82 0.66 -2.10
N VAL A 282 9.76 1.98 -1.97
CA VAL A 282 10.94 2.83 -1.69
C VAL A 282 11.47 2.68 -0.27
N PHE A 283 10.69 2.10 0.63
CA PHE A 283 11.08 1.86 2.02
C PHE A 283 11.49 0.42 2.31
N TYR A 284 11.47 -0.45 1.30
CA TYR A 284 11.94 -1.82 1.48
C TYR A 284 13.36 -1.85 2.09
N MET A 285 13.47 -2.36 3.30
CA MET A 285 14.72 -2.40 4.08
C MET A 285 15.46 -1.05 4.19
N HIS A 286 14.76 0.06 4.02
CA HIS A 286 15.36 1.39 4.07
C HIS A 286 15.88 1.72 5.47
N PRO A 287 17.08 2.36 5.62
CA PRO A 287 17.66 2.67 6.93
C PRO A 287 16.77 3.55 7.84
N ALA A 288 15.95 4.43 7.26
CA ALA A 288 15.02 5.28 8.02
C ALA A 288 13.97 4.52 8.81
N ARG A 289 13.76 3.24 8.52
CA ARG A 289 12.88 2.35 9.30
C ARG A 289 13.40 2.09 10.72
N VAL A 290 14.69 2.25 10.91
CA VAL A 290 15.35 2.02 12.22
C VAL A 290 15.44 3.34 12.99
N ARG A 291 14.89 3.37 14.21
CA ARG A 291 15.01 4.53 15.07
C ARG A 291 16.43 4.59 15.69
N PRO A 292 17.09 5.74 15.71
CA PRO A 292 16.67 7.11 15.45
C PRO A 292 16.89 7.60 14.00
N GLY A 293 16.82 6.76 13.00
CA GLY A 293 17.16 7.08 11.61
C GLY A 293 16.16 7.98 10.86
N ALA A 294 15.01 8.32 11.44
CA ALA A 294 14.07 9.21 10.81
C ALA A 294 14.65 10.62 10.60
N PRO A 295 14.31 11.31 9.49
CA PRO A 295 14.75 12.68 9.24
C PRO A 295 14.38 13.62 10.39
N ALA A 296 15.22 14.64 10.63
CA ALA A 296 14.93 15.67 11.61
C ALA A 296 13.61 16.38 11.23
N GLY A 297 12.68 16.45 12.20
CA GLY A 297 11.37 17.07 11.98
C GLY A 297 10.26 16.11 11.52
N ALA A 298 10.56 14.84 11.26
CA ALA A 298 9.52 13.86 11.04
C ALA A 298 8.66 13.72 12.31
N PRO A 299 7.33 13.63 12.19
CA PRO A 299 6.48 13.43 13.35
C PRO A 299 6.75 12.06 13.98
N PRO A 300 6.50 11.91 15.28
CA PRO A 300 6.58 10.58 15.89
C PRO A 300 5.55 9.65 15.24
N ARG A 301 5.92 8.37 15.15
CA ARG A 301 5.02 7.32 14.71
C ARG A 301 3.76 7.30 15.58
N ALA A 302 2.62 6.97 14.97
CA ALA A 302 1.40 6.69 15.70
C ALA A 302 1.60 5.48 16.64
N THR A 303 1.07 5.56 17.85
CA THR A 303 1.14 4.50 18.85
C THR A 303 -0.25 4.28 19.47
N ALA A 304 -0.43 3.15 20.14
CA ALA A 304 -1.58 2.94 21.01
C ALA A 304 -1.47 3.89 22.22
N GLU A 305 -2.18 5.00 22.17
CA GLU A 305 -2.04 6.10 23.12
C GLU A 305 -2.67 5.76 24.46
N VAL A 306 -1.85 5.75 25.50
CA VAL A 306 -2.29 5.56 26.88
C VAL A 306 -1.96 6.82 27.67
N CYS A 307 -2.99 7.49 28.19
CA CYS A 307 -2.83 8.67 29.03
C CYS A 307 -2.51 8.30 30.49
#